data_87b43950dd053e9014f6cbfa58edec46
#
_entry.id   87b43950dd053e9014f6cbfa58edec46
#
_cell.length_a   1.000
_cell.length_b   1.000
_cell.length_c   1.000
_cell.angle_alpha   90.00
_cell.angle_beta   90.00
_cell.angle_gamma   90.00
#
_symmetry.space_group_name_H-M   'P 1'
#
loop_
_entity.id
_entity.type
_entity.pdbx_description
1 polymer ?
#
loop_
_entity_poly.entity_id
_entity_poly.type
_entity_poly.pdbx_seq_one_letter_code
_entity_poly.pdbx_strand_id
1 'polypeptide(L)'
;MDHQDRTEPPIHVHRAGAPDPARRRATSEAALAAYDATVAAYRQTTLTAFQQVEDNLAALRVLEEEATQQRRAVESSEQSLQLFTNRYRGGVDAYLQVITAQTAALANQRNEIDILRRRMAASVLLVKAVGGGWETRELPDS
;
A
#
# COMPACT_ATOMS: atom_id res chain seq x y z
N MET A 1 -45.52 -79.31 -11.17
CA MET A 1 -44.74 -78.83 -12.31
C MET A 1 -45.10 -77.36 -12.43
N ASP A 2 -44.41 -76.56 -11.63
CA ASP A 2 -44.81 -75.19 -11.28
C ASP A 2 -43.91 -74.26 -12.08
N HIS A 3 -44.49 -73.55 -13.04
CA HIS A 3 -43.78 -72.62 -13.92
C HIS A 3 -43.97 -71.20 -13.31
N GLN A 4 -43.00 -70.75 -12.52
CA GLN A 4 -42.99 -69.39 -12.04
C GLN A 4 -42.63 -68.43 -13.19
N ASP A 5 -43.66 -67.71 -13.64
CA ASP A 5 -43.55 -66.57 -14.53
C ASP A 5 -42.91 -65.37 -13.74
N ARG A 6 -41.58 -65.10 -13.94
CA ARG A 6 -40.90 -63.91 -13.43
C ARG A 6 -41.09 -62.78 -14.42
N THR A 7 -42.14 -61.98 -14.22
CA THR A 7 -42.27 -60.68 -14.85
C THR A 7 -41.23 -59.70 -14.26
N GLU A 8 -40.16 -59.45 -14.97
CA GLU A 8 -39.23 -58.38 -14.64
C GLU A 8 -39.92 -57.01 -14.78
N PRO A 9 -39.74 -56.08 -13.82
CA PRO A 9 -40.34 -54.76 -13.94
C PRO A 9 -39.64 -53.95 -15.05
N PRO A 10 -40.37 -53.11 -15.80
CA PRO A 10 -39.76 -52.31 -16.87
C PRO A 10 -38.74 -51.32 -16.32
N ILE A 11 -37.54 -51.36 -16.87
CA ILE A 11 -36.49 -50.38 -16.58
C ILE A 11 -36.91 -49.04 -17.16
N HIS A 12 -37.35 -48.14 -16.28
CA HIS A 12 -37.60 -46.75 -16.65
C HIS A 12 -36.25 -46.04 -16.90
N VAL A 13 -35.79 -46.06 -18.13
CA VAL A 13 -34.68 -45.23 -18.57
C VAL A 13 -35.17 -43.78 -18.52
N HIS A 14 -34.81 -43.06 -17.47
CA HIS A 14 -34.94 -41.58 -17.40
C HIS A 14 -34.14 -41.00 -18.55
N ARG A 15 -34.80 -40.69 -19.65
CA ARG A 15 -34.24 -39.94 -20.75
C ARG A 15 -33.88 -38.57 -20.21
N ALA A 16 -32.58 -38.35 -19.90
CA ALA A 16 -32.08 -37.03 -19.53
C ALA A 16 -32.52 -36.07 -20.64
N GLY A 17 -33.47 -35.19 -20.32
CA GLY A 17 -34.02 -34.22 -21.27
C GLY A 17 -32.86 -33.41 -21.86
N ALA A 18 -32.90 -33.21 -23.18
CA ALA A 18 -31.92 -32.36 -23.85
C ALA A 18 -31.88 -30.99 -23.15
N PRO A 19 -30.73 -30.46 -22.83
CA PRO A 19 -30.63 -29.20 -22.06
C PRO A 19 -31.33 -28.08 -22.84
N ASP A 20 -32.23 -27.39 -22.16
CA ASP A 20 -33.03 -26.29 -22.67
C ASP A 20 -32.17 -25.25 -23.39
N PRO A 21 -32.42 -24.91 -24.67
CA PRO A 21 -31.64 -23.93 -25.41
C PRO A 21 -31.63 -22.53 -24.76
N ALA A 22 -32.70 -22.16 -24.02
CA ALA A 22 -32.74 -20.92 -23.27
C ALA A 22 -31.75 -20.94 -22.12
N ARG A 23 -31.64 -22.06 -21.41
CA ARG A 23 -30.65 -22.24 -20.31
C ARG A 23 -29.21 -22.21 -20.83
N ARG A 24 -28.94 -22.78 -22.01
CA ARG A 24 -27.61 -22.71 -22.65
C ARG A 24 -27.24 -21.30 -23.01
N ARG A 25 -28.16 -20.51 -23.57
CA ARG A 25 -27.94 -19.10 -23.88
C ARG A 25 -27.63 -18.29 -22.61
N ALA A 26 -28.47 -18.41 -21.58
CA ALA A 26 -28.26 -17.73 -20.31
C ALA A 26 -26.91 -18.08 -19.67
N THR A 27 -26.48 -19.34 -19.72
CA THR A 27 -25.17 -19.77 -19.22
C THR A 27 -24.05 -19.17 -20.04
N SER A 28 -24.16 -19.09 -21.37
CA SER A 28 -23.17 -18.48 -22.25
C SER A 28 -23.06 -16.97 -22.03
N GLU A 29 -24.17 -16.26 -21.89
CA GLU A 29 -24.21 -14.83 -21.60
C GLU A 29 -23.62 -14.53 -20.23
N ALA A 30 -23.93 -15.33 -19.22
CA ALA A 30 -23.33 -15.21 -17.89
C ALA A 30 -21.80 -15.43 -17.92
N ALA A 31 -21.31 -16.40 -18.71
CA ALA A 31 -19.88 -16.65 -18.86
C ALA A 31 -19.16 -15.49 -19.56
N LEU A 32 -19.77 -14.88 -20.59
CA LEU A 32 -19.23 -13.71 -21.26
C LEU A 32 -19.17 -12.50 -20.31
N ALA A 33 -20.26 -12.25 -19.58
CA ALA A 33 -20.30 -11.17 -18.60
C ALA A 33 -19.26 -11.36 -17.48
N ALA A 34 -19.05 -12.59 -17.01
CA ALA A 34 -18.00 -12.91 -16.03
C ALA A 34 -16.58 -12.67 -16.59
N TYR A 35 -16.35 -13.02 -17.85
CA TYR A 35 -15.08 -12.73 -18.53
C TYR A 35 -14.83 -11.23 -18.63
N ASP A 36 -15.82 -10.46 -19.10
CA ASP A 36 -15.71 -9.00 -19.21
C ASP A 36 -15.45 -8.33 -17.86
N ALA A 37 -16.12 -8.82 -16.80
CA ALA A 37 -15.88 -8.36 -15.43
C ALA A 37 -14.44 -8.65 -14.98
N THR A 38 -13.89 -9.82 -15.31
CA THR A 38 -12.51 -10.19 -14.99
C THR A 38 -11.51 -9.30 -15.72
N VAL A 39 -11.74 -9.02 -17.01
CA VAL A 39 -10.90 -8.10 -17.81
C VAL A 39 -10.96 -6.68 -17.23
N ALA A 40 -12.13 -6.19 -16.85
CA ALA A 40 -12.28 -4.87 -16.25
C ALA A 40 -11.56 -4.80 -14.88
N ALA A 41 -11.68 -5.83 -14.06
CA ALA A 41 -10.98 -5.92 -12.77
C ALA A 41 -9.45 -5.94 -12.94
N TYR A 42 -8.94 -6.67 -13.91
CA TYR A 42 -7.51 -6.69 -14.23
C TYR A 42 -7.00 -5.30 -14.63
N ARG A 43 -7.71 -4.61 -15.53
CA ARG A 43 -7.36 -3.25 -15.95
C ARG A 43 -7.37 -2.29 -14.77
N GLN A 44 -8.40 -2.36 -13.93
CA GLN A 44 -8.51 -1.53 -12.73
C GLN A 44 -7.33 -1.76 -11.76
N THR A 45 -7.00 -3.02 -11.52
CA THR A 45 -5.85 -3.38 -10.64
C THR A 45 -4.54 -2.81 -11.18
N THR A 46 -4.31 -2.94 -12.50
CA THR A 46 -3.11 -2.42 -13.15
C THR A 46 -3.02 -0.90 -13.05
N LEU A 47 -4.12 -0.18 -13.34
CA LEU A 47 -4.16 1.28 -13.22
C LEU A 47 -3.94 1.74 -11.77
N THR A 48 -4.52 1.05 -10.80
CA THR A 48 -4.32 1.35 -9.38
C THR A 48 -2.87 1.13 -8.96
N ALA A 49 -2.20 0.08 -9.46
CA ALA A 49 -0.79 -0.15 -9.19
C ALA A 49 0.09 0.98 -9.74
N PHE A 50 -0.14 1.42 -10.98
CA PHE A 50 0.58 2.57 -11.54
C PHE A 50 0.33 3.86 -10.75
N GLN A 51 -0.91 4.14 -10.39
CA GLN A 51 -1.24 5.30 -9.56
C GLN A 51 -0.48 5.25 -8.22
N GLN A 52 -0.44 4.11 -7.54
CA GLN A 52 0.30 3.95 -6.29
C GLN A 52 1.80 4.18 -6.45
N VAL A 53 2.40 3.76 -7.57
CA VAL A 53 3.82 4.04 -7.87
C VAL A 53 4.05 5.53 -8.01
N GLU A 54 3.24 6.22 -8.83
CA GLU A 54 3.38 7.66 -9.05
C GLU A 54 3.17 8.47 -7.75
N ASP A 55 2.15 8.14 -6.97
CA ASP A 55 1.86 8.79 -5.70
C ASP A 55 3.03 8.64 -4.70
N ASN A 56 3.61 7.45 -4.59
CA ASN A 56 4.74 7.21 -3.69
C ASN A 56 6.03 7.89 -4.19
N LEU A 57 6.28 7.95 -5.50
CA LEU A 57 7.41 8.68 -6.07
C LEU A 57 7.27 10.19 -5.82
N ALA A 58 6.07 10.75 -6.02
CA ALA A 58 5.79 12.15 -5.72
C ALA A 58 5.97 12.45 -4.24
N ALA A 59 5.45 11.58 -3.36
CA ALA A 59 5.61 11.71 -1.91
C ALA A 59 7.08 11.69 -1.49
N LEU A 60 7.91 10.82 -2.06
CA LEU A 60 9.35 10.75 -1.75
C LEU A 60 10.08 12.04 -2.14
N ARG A 61 9.76 12.64 -3.31
CA ARG A 61 10.35 13.91 -3.73
C ARG A 61 10.00 15.06 -2.78
N VAL A 62 8.71 15.20 -2.45
CA VAL A 62 8.24 16.23 -1.52
C VAL A 62 8.86 16.06 -0.13
N LEU A 63 8.90 14.84 0.38
CA LEU A 63 9.50 14.54 1.69
C LEU A 63 11.02 14.76 1.72
N GLU A 64 11.71 14.66 0.60
CA GLU A 64 13.14 15.00 0.53
C GLU A 64 13.38 16.50 0.64
N GLU A 65 12.55 17.32 -0.02
CA GLU A 65 12.57 18.78 0.12
C GLU A 65 12.21 19.19 1.55
N GLU A 66 11.14 18.62 2.13
CA GLU A 66 10.77 18.83 3.53
C GLU A 66 11.93 18.49 4.49
N ALA A 67 12.60 17.34 4.30
CA ALA A 67 13.72 16.92 5.13
C ALA A 67 14.88 17.91 5.08
N THR A 68 15.15 18.47 3.90
CA THR A 68 16.21 19.47 3.74
C THR A 68 15.88 20.78 4.47
N GLN A 69 14.64 21.24 4.39
CA GLN A 69 14.19 22.44 5.12
C GLN A 69 14.16 22.20 6.63
N GLN A 70 13.64 21.04 7.06
CA GLN A 70 13.57 20.69 8.47
C GLN A 70 14.95 20.57 9.12
N ARG A 71 15.95 20.03 8.42
CA ARG A 71 17.33 19.98 8.93
C ARG A 71 17.89 21.38 9.20
N ARG A 72 17.64 22.34 8.31
CA ARG A 72 18.02 23.75 8.53
C ARG A 72 17.31 24.35 9.74
N ALA A 73 16.03 23.99 9.96
CA ALA A 73 15.29 24.45 11.12
C ALA A 73 15.84 23.85 12.43
N VAL A 74 16.27 22.57 12.41
CA VAL A 74 16.96 21.94 13.55
C VAL A 74 18.26 22.66 13.85
N GLU A 75 19.12 22.85 12.85
CA GLU A 75 20.43 23.56 13.02
C GLU A 75 20.24 24.98 13.58
N SER A 76 19.26 25.74 13.06
CA SER A 76 18.96 27.09 13.53
C SER A 76 18.45 27.11 14.97
N SER A 77 17.58 26.16 15.34
CA SER A 77 17.04 26.07 16.70
C SER A 77 18.08 25.62 17.72
N GLU A 78 18.99 24.73 17.33
CA GLU A 78 20.14 24.34 18.18
C GLU A 78 21.12 25.49 18.40
N GLN A 79 21.44 26.27 17.37
CA GLN A 79 22.24 27.48 17.50
C GLN A 79 21.59 28.49 18.43
N SER A 80 20.27 28.68 18.32
CA SER A 80 19.51 29.56 19.20
C SER A 80 19.55 29.08 20.65
N LEU A 81 19.38 27.78 20.89
CA LEU A 81 19.52 27.19 22.23
C LEU A 81 20.90 27.42 22.81
N GLN A 82 21.96 27.24 22.02
CA GLN A 82 23.34 27.48 22.46
C GLN A 82 23.56 28.95 22.81
N LEU A 83 23.06 29.87 22.00
CA LEU A 83 23.12 31.30 22.23
C LEU A 83 22.46 31.71 23.56
N PHE A 84 21.17 31.31 23.76
CA PHE A 84 20.46 31.63 24.99
C PHE A 84 21.07 30.98 26.22
N THR A 85 21.60 29.76 26.09
CA THR A 85 22.33 29.11 27.19
C THR A 85 23.58 29.90 27.59
N ASN A 86 24.35 30.41 26.64
CA ASN A 86 25.56 31.20 26.91
C ASN A 86 25.19 32.56 27.53
N ARG A 87 24.15 33.23 27.06
CA ARG A 87 23.67 34.50 27.61
C ARG A 87 23.12 34.34 29.03
N TYR A 88 22.41 33.24 29.31
CA TYR A 88 21.98 32.92 30.67
C TYR A 88 23.17 32.70 31.61
N ARG A 89 24.19 31.94 31.19
CA ARG A 89 25.42 31.73 31.97
C ARG A 89 26.16 33.03 32.21
N GLY A 90 26.10 33.97 31.29
CA GLY A 90 26.65 35.31 31.42
C GLY A 90 25.78 36.28 32.26
N GLY A 91 24.66 35.83 32.80
CA GLY A 91 23.74 36.64 33.60
C GLY A 91 22.96 37.71 32.81
N VAL A 92 22.88 37.57 31.46
CA VAL A 92 22.24 38.54 30.57
C VAL A 92 20.75 38.20 30.37
N ASP A 93 20.41 36.93 30.24
CA ASP A 93 19.03 36.47 29.95
C ASP A 93 18.45 35.64 31.09
N ALA A 94 17.12 35.63 31.19
CA ALA A 94 16.38 34.79 32.12
C ALA A 94 16.40 33.31 31.65
N TYR A 95 16.41 32.39 32.62
CA TYR A 95 16.35 30.92 32.32
C TYR A 95 15.13 30.52 31.48
N LEU A 96 14.05 31.26 31.53
CA LEU A 96 12.86 31.04 30.69
C LEU A 96 13.18 31.04 29.20
N GLN A 97 14.14 31.87 28.74
CA GLN A 97 14.56 31.90 27.34
C GLN A 97 15.27 30.60 26.94
N VAL A 98 16.05 30.02 27.84
CA VAL A 98 16.68 28.71 27.59
C VAL A 98 15.66 27.60 27.46
N ILE A 99 14.66 27.56 28.35
CA ILE A 99 13.55 26.55 28.27
C ILE A 99 12.79 26.71 26.98
N THR A 100 12.43 27.93 26.56
CA THR A 100 11.72 28.19 25.31
C THR A 100 12.54 27.72 24.11
N ALA A 101 13.81 28.05 24.03
CA ALA A 101 14.70 27.61 22.96
C ALA A 101 14.90 26.08 22.93
N GLN A 102 15.01 25.46 24.11
CA GLN A 102 15.11 24.00 24.23
C GLN A 102 13.84 23.30 23.73
N THR A 103 12.66 23.83 24.09
CA THR A 103 11.40 23.30 23.63
C THR A 103 11.27 23.38 22.10
N ALA A 104 11.70 24.52 21.52
CA ALA A 104 11.70 24.70 20.06
C ALA A 104 12.67 23.74 19.36
N ALA A 105 13.89 23.56 19.89
CA ALA A 105 14.87 22.62 19.35
C ALA A 105 14.34 21.18 19.36
N LEU A 106 13.77 20.73 20.51
CA LEU A 106 13.18 19.42 20.63
C LEU A 106 11.98 19.20 19.67
N ALA A 107 11.15 20.23 19.48
CA ALA A 107 10.04 20.16 18.52
C ALA A 107 10.55 19.97 17.09
N ASN A 108 11.56 20.72 16.67
CA ASN A 108 12.18 20.59 15.37
C ASN A 108 12.83 19.22 15.15
N GLN A 109 13.53 18.68 16.13
CA GLN A 109 14.11 17.34 16.08
C GLN A 109 13.04 16.24 15.95
N ARG A 110 11.91 16.36 16.67
CA ARG A 110 10.77 15.43 16.52
C ARG A 110 10.18 15.48 15.13
N ASN A 111 10.03 16.66 14.54
CA ASN A 111 9.51 16.82 13.18
C ASN A 111 10.47 16.18 12.16
N GLU A 112 11.79 16.31 12.34
CA GLU A 112 12.78 15.66 11.48
C GLU A 112 12.62 14.12 11.50
N ILE A 113 12.45 13.54 12.68
CA ILE A 113 12.21 12.10 12.84
C ILE A 113 10.89 11.68 12.17
N ASP A 114 9.83 12.49 12.29
CA ASP A 114 8.55 12.18 11.63
C ASP A 114 8.67 12.21 10.10
N ILE A 115 9.38 13.18 9.53
CA ILE A 115 9.66 13.21 8.09
C ILE A 115 10.42 11.97 7.66
N LEU A 116 11.46 11.57 8.41
CA LEU A 116 12.23 10.36 8.13
C LEU A 116 11.32 9.11 8.14
N ARG A 117 10.47 8.99 9.15
CA ARG A 117 9.49 7.90 9.26
C ARG A 117 8.55 7.85 8.05
N ARG A 118 8.02 9.00 7.61
CA ARG A 118 7.16 9.10 6.42
C ARG A 118 7.91 8.71 5.14
N ARG A 119 9.17 9.09 4.99
CA ARG A 119 10.04 8.69 3.86
C ARG A 119 10.23 7.17 3.83
N MET A 120 10.53 6.56 4.98
CA MET A 120 10.67 5.10 5.08
C MET A 120 9.36 4.39 4.71
N ALA A 121 8.22 4.87 5.20
CA ALA A 121 6.91 4.32 4.85
C ALA A 121 6.62 4.42 3.34
N ALA A 122 6.86 5.59 2.72
CA ALA A 122 6.67 5.77 1.28
C ALA A 122 7.60 4.86 0.46
N SER A 123 8.85 4.64 0.88
CA SER A 123 9.78 3.71 0.23
C SER A 123 9.27 2.27 0.29
N VAL A 124 8.77 1.82 1.45
CA VAL A 124 8.19 0.47 1.60
C VAL A 124 6.94 0.31 0.74
N LEU A 125 6.07 1.34 0.69
CA LEU A 125 4.87 1.32 -0.15
C LEU A 125 5.21 1.29 -1.64
N LEU A 126 6.27 2.00 -2.06
CA LEU A 126 6.77 1.95 -3.43
C LEU A 126 7.24 0.54 -3.80
N VAL A 127 8.07 -0.09 -2.97
CA VAL A 127 8.53 -1.46 -3.18
C VAL A 127 7.36 -2.44 -3.27
N LYS A 128 6.34 -2.26 -2.40
CA LYS A 128 5.11 -3.06 -2.44
C LYS A 128 4.31 -2.84 -3.74
N ALA A 129 4.18 -1.60 -4.20
CA ALA A 129 3.45 -1.26 -5.43
C ALA A 129 4.11 -1.83 -6.69
N VAL A 130 5.44 -1.92 -6.73
CA VAL A 130 6.22 -2.52 -7.82
C VAL A 130 6.20 -4.06 -7.78
N GLY A 131 5.55 -4.65 -6.78
CA GLY A 131 5.31 -6.09 -6.70
C GLY A 131 6.07 -6.83 -5.60
N GLY A 132 6.92 -6.16 -4.82
CA GLY A 132 7.65 -6.75 -3.69
C GLY A 132 8.42 -8.05 -4.05
N GLY A 133 9.21 -8.54 -3.13
CA GLY A 133 9.76 -9.90 -3.28
C GLY A 133 10.96 -10.04 -4.22
N TRP A 134 11.71 -8.97 -4.42
CA TRP A 134 12.98 -9.00 -5.15
C TRP A 134 14.00 -9.75 -4.29
N GLU A 135 14.22 -11.02 -4.60
CA GLU A 135 15.31 -11.75 -4.02
C GLU A 135 16.62 -11.37 -4.75
N THR A 136 17.64 -11.02 -3.97
CA THR A 136 18.99 -10.69 -4.49
C THR A 136 19.60 -11.84 -5.33
N ARG A 137 19.04 -13.04 -5.25
CA ARG A 137 19.47 -14.22 -5.99
C ARG A 137 19.13 -14.15 -7.48
N GLU A 138 18.22 -13.27 -7.91
CA GLU A 138 17.76 -13.13 -9.30
C GLU A 138 18.41 -11.96 -10.04
N LEU A 139 19.29 -11.20 -9.39
CA LEU A 139 20.04 -10.14 -10.06
C LEU A 139 21.22 -10.75 -10.79
N PRO A 140 21.36 -10.57 -12.13
CA PRO A 140 22.52 -11.01 -12.84
C PRO A 140 23.77 -10.32 -12.29
N ASP A 141 24.79 -11.09 -11.99
CA ASP A 141 26.11 -10.56 -11.59
C ASP A 141 26.61 -9.60 -12.68
N SER A 142 26.86 -8.35 -12.32
CA SER A 142 27.37 -7.27 -13.20
C SER A 142 28.89 -7.32 -13.31
#